data_5ec41bdefdcbbece98d59ab93658d35f
#
_entry.id   5ec41bdefdcbbece98d59ab93658d35f
#
_cell.length_a   1.000
_cell.length_b   1.000
_cell.length_c   1.000
_cell.angle_alpha   90.00
_cell.angle_beta   90.00
_cell.angle_gamma   90.00
#
_symmetry.space_group_name_H-M   'P 1'
#
loop_
_entity.id
_entity.type
_entity.pdbx_description
1 polymer ?
#
loop_
_entity_poly.entity_id
_entity_poly.type
_entity_poly.pdbx_seq_one_letter_code
_entity_poly.pdbx_strand_id
1 'polypeptide(L)'
;MDKSIDILAFGAHPDDVELGCGGTIVKEVKLGKSVGIIDLTRGELGTRGTPEIRDQESANAAKVMGINFRENLGFKDGFFKNDEPHQIEVIKIIRKYKPKIVLCNAKDDRHIDHPKGANLISDACFLSGLKKVITNYNNCLLYTSDAADE
;
A
#
# COMPACT_ATOMS: atom_id res chain seq x y z
N MET A 1 13.20 -15.97 6.08
CA MET A 1 13.11 -15.93 4.61
C MET A 1 12.76 -14.52 4.18
N ASP A 2 13.58 -13.92 3.40
CA ASP A 2 13.40 -12.59 2.85
C ASP A 2 12.23 -12.64 1.85
N LYS A 3 11.06 -12.19 2.26
CA LYS A 3 9.85 -12.22 1.42
C LYS A 3 9.77 -10.95 0.56
N SER A 4 10.74 -10.78 -0.33
CA SER A 4 10.63 -9.76 -1.37
C SER A 4 9.47 -10.10 -2.30
N ILE A 5 8.63 -9.10 -2.64
CA ILE A 5 7.54 -9.25 -3.60
C ILE A 5 7.82 -8.45 -4.87
N ASP A 6 7.19 -8.86 -5.97
CA ASP A 6 7.40 -8.17 -7.24
C ASP A 6 6.64 -6.83 -7.28
N ILE A 7 5.38 -6.80 -6.84
CA ILE A 7 4.53 -5.62 -6.92
C ILE A 7 3.80 -5.40 -5.60
N LEU A 8 3.85 -4.17 -5.10
CA LEU A 8 3.03 -3.70 -3.98
C LEU A 8 2.18 -2.52 -4.46
N ALA A 9 0.87 -2.69 -4.45
CA ALA A 9 -0.05 -1.65 -4.89
C ALA A 9 -0.76 -1.02 -3.68
N PHE A 10 -0.76 0.31 -3.61
CA PHE A 10 -1.43 1.09 -2.59
C PHE A 10 -2.66 1.77 -3.16
N GLY A 11 -3.80 1.66 -2.47
CA GLY A 11 -5.01 2.44 -2.73
C GLY A 11 -5.34 3.32 -1.52
N ALA A 12 -5.86 4.53 -1.74
CA ALA A 12 -6.40 5.35 -0.66
C ALA A 12 -7.61 4.66 -0.03
N HIS A 13 -8.43 4.01 -0.85
CA HIS A 13 -9.64 3.29 -0.43
C HIS A 13 -9.67 1.86 -0.98
N PRO A 14 -10.45 0.96 -0.34
CA PRO A 14 -10.66 -0.41 -0.82
C PRO A 14 -11.52 -0.40 -2.10
N ASP A 15 -10.94 -0.38 -3.25
CA ASP A 15 -11.43 -0.47 -4.62
C ASP A 15 -10.53 0.30 -5.61
N ASP A 16 -9.73 1.25 -5.14
CA ASP A 16 -8.88 2.08 -6.00
C ASP A 16 -7.94 1.26 -6.88
N VAL A 17 -7.31 0.23 -6.30
CA VAL A 17 -6.36 -0.63 -7.02
C VAL A 17 -7.07 -1.47 -8.07
N GLU A 18 -8.23 -2.02 -7.73
CA GLU A 18 -9.06 -2.80 -8.66
C GLU A 18 -9.50 -1.94 -9.85
N LEU A 19 -10.00 -0.75 -9.57
CA LEU A 19 -10.48 0.18 -10.60
C LEU A 19 -9.35 0.77 -11.43
N GLY A 20 -8.23 1.11 -10.79
CA GLY A 20 -7.11 1.77 -11.44
C GLY A 20 -6.20 0.84 -12.25
N CYS A 21 -5.88 -0.33 -11.71
CA CYS A 21 -4.91 -1.25 -12.32
C CYS A 21 -5.20 -2.75 -12.11
N GLY A 22 -6.42 -3.13 -11.72
CA GLY A 22 -6.80 -4.52 -11.45
C GLY A 22 -6.50 -5.47 -12.61
N GLY A 23 -6.77 -5.06 -13.84
CA GLY A 23 -6.45 -5.85 -15.03
C GLY A 23 -4.96 -6.12 -15.19
N THR A 24 -4.12 -5.12 -14.94
CA THR A 24 -2.66 -5.25 -14.94
C THR A 24 -2.21 -6.21 -13.84
N ILE A 25 -2.71 -6.07 -12.63
CA ILE A 25 -2.37 -6.95 -11.50
C ILE A 25 -2.74 -8.40 -11.80
N VAL A 26 -3.96 -8.67 -12.28
CA VAL A 26 -4.39 -10.02 -12.64
C VAL A 26 -3.50 -10.64 -13.73
N LYS A 27 -3.09 -9.84 -14.71
CA LYS A 27 -2.14 -10.27 -15.74
C LYS A 27 -0.79 -10.66 -15.13
N GLU A 28 -0.23 -9.80 -14.28
CA GLU A 28 1.08 -10.06 -13.64
C GLU A 28 1.03 -11.28 -12.71
N VAL A 29 -0.06 -11.47 -11.96
CA VAL A 29 -0.28 -12.68 -11.15
C VAL A 29 -0.30 -13.93 -12.03
N LYS A 30 -1.00 -13.90 -13.19
CA LYS A 30 -1.02 -15.02 -14.15
C LYS A 30 0.37 -15.31 -14.75
N LEU A 31 1.24 -14.32 -14.81
CA LEU A 31 2.64 -14.47 -15.22
C LEU A 31 3.55 -14.94 -14.08
N GLY A 32 3.00 -15.28 -12.91
CA GLY A 32 3.73 -15.81 -11.76
C GLY A 32 4.37 -14.76 -10.86
N LYS A 33 4.01 -13.49 -11.02
CA LYS A 33 4.49 -12.42 -10.13
C LYS A 33 3.79 -12.46 -8.78
N SER A 34 4.54 -12.17 -7.73
CA SER A 34 4.01 -11.96 -6.38
C SER A 34 3.49 -10.54 -6.23
N VAL A 35 2.23 -10.41 -5.79
CA VAL A 35 1.55 -9.12 -5.68
C VAL A 35 0.87 -8.99 -4.32
N GLY A 36 1.04 -7.83 -3.67
CA GLY A 36 0.29 -7.43 -2.48
C GLY A 36 -0.49 -6.14 -2.71
N ILE A 37 -1.59 -5.97 -2.00
CA ILE A 37 -2.36 -4.73 -1.97
C ILE A 37 -2.39 -4.18 -0.55
N ILE A 38 -2.22 -2.87 -0.43
CA ILE A 38 -2.37 -2.12 0.82
C ILE A 38 -3.42 -1.04 0.62
N ASP A 39 -4.49 -1.11 1.38
CA ASP A 39 -5.46 -0.02 1.47
C ASP A 39 -5.05 0.93 2.61
N LEU A 40 -5.02 2.24 2.36
CA LEU A 40 -4.66 3.22 3.39
C LEU A 40 -5.77 3.40 4.41
N THR A 41 -7.03 3.43 3.96
CA THR A 41 -8.22 3.61 4.79
C THR A 41 -9.21 2.46 4.60
N ARG A 42 -10.24 2.39 5.42
CA ARG A 42 -11.37 1.47 5.21
C ARG A 42 -12.47 2.08 4.33
N GLY A 43 -12.29 3.32 3.85
CA GLY A 43 -13.32 4.04 3.10
C GLY A 43 -14.57 4.31 3.94
N GLU A 44 -14.41 4.55 5.23
CA GLU A 44 -15.49 4.62 6.21
C GLU A 44 -16.40 5.84 6.07
N LEU A 45 -16.01 6.83 5.28
CA LEU A 45 -16.87 7.98 4.94
C LEU A 45 -17.74 7.72 3.71
N GLY A 46 -17.60 6.58 3.05
CA GLY A 46 -18.43 6.20 1.93
C GLY A 46 -19.90 6.06 2.33
N THR A 47 -20.81 6.52 1.46
CA THR A 47 -22.26 6.53 1.73
C THR A 47 -22.94 5.21 1.41
N ARG A 48 -22.27 4.28 0.74
CA ARG A 48 -22.80 2.96 0.38
C ARG A 48 -22.08 1.85 1.13
N GLY A 49 -22.84 0.94 1.70
CA GLY A 49 -22.31 -0.15 2.52
C GLY A 49 -21.83 0.32 3.89
N THR A 50 -21.12 -0.58 4.57
CA THR A 50 -20.45 -0.32 5.85
C THR A 50 -18.97 -0.69 5.73
N PRO A 51 -18.09 -0.24 6.65
CA PRO A 51 -16.70 -0.67 6.65
C PRO A 51 -16.54 -2.19 6.64
N GLU A 52 -17.41 -2.92 7.35
CA GLU A 52 -17.38 -4.39 7.42
C GLU A 52 -17.74 -5.04 6.08
N ILE A 53 -18.71 -4.48 5.34
CA ILE A 53 -19.05 -4.92 3.99
C ILE A 53 -17.87 -4.67 3.06
N ARG A 54 -17.25 -3.50 3.11
CA ARG A 54 -16.09 -3.17 2.28
C ARG A 54 -14.87 -4.06 2.59
N ASP A 55 -14.66 -4.40 3.86
CA ASP A 55 -13.61 -5.36 4.24
C ASP A 55 -13.86 -6.74 3.60
N GLN A 56 -15.11 -7.21 3.61
CA GLN A 56 -15.49 -8.48 3.01
C GLN A 56 -15.34 -8.46 1.48
N GLU A 57 -15.76 -7.37 0.84
CA GLU A 57 -15.61 -7.17 -0.61
C GLU A 57 -14.13 -7.16 -1.00
N SER A 58 -13.29 -6.45 -0.24
CA SER A 58 -11.83 -6.42 -0.44
C SER A 58 -11.19 -7.79 -0.32
N ALA A 59 -11.60 -8.58 0.69
CA ALA A 59 -11.10 -9.94 0.86
C ALA A 59 -11.52 -10.86 -0.29
N ASN A 60 -12.74 -10.71 -0.79
CA ASN A 60 -13.23 -11.46 -1.94
C ASN A 60 -12.51 -11.05 -3.24
N ALA A 61 -12.30 -9.75 -3.45
CA ALA A 61 -11.55 -9.23 -4.59
C ALA A 61 -10.11 -9.78 -4.59
N ALA A 62 -9.43 -9.78 -3.44
CA ALA A 62 -8.10 -10.34 -3.31
C ALA A 62 -8.02 -11.81 -3.74
N LYS A 63 -9.01 -12.62 -3.37
CA LYS A 63 -9.12 -14.03 -3.79
C LYS A 63 -9.33 -14.17 -5.29
N VAL A 64 -10.25 -13.37 -5.86
CA VAL A 64 -10.55 -13.40 -7.30
C VAL A 64 -9.35 -12.97 -8.12
N MET A 65 -8.61 -11.95 -7.68
CA MET A 65 -7.39 -11.47 -8.34
C MET A 65 -6.20 -12.41 -8.17
N GLY A 66 -6.25 -13.33 -7.20
CA GLY A 66 -5.18 -14.29 -6.92
C GLY A 66 -3.93 -13.66 -6.32
N ILE A 67 -4.04 -12.52 -5.67
CA ILE A 67 -2.91 -11.84 -5.04
C ILE A 67 -2.44 -12.55 -3.77
N ASN A 68 -1.20 -12.31 -3.36
CA ASN A 68 -0.58 -13.00 -2.24
C ASN A 68 -1.11 -12.56 -0.87
N PHE A 69 -1.43 -11.27 -0.73
CA PHE A 69 -2.01 -10.70 0.50
C PHE A 69 -2.67 -9.35 0.23
N ARG A 70 -3.54 -8.95 1.15
CA ARG A 70 -4.10 -7.61 1.26
C ARG A 70 -4.11 -7.19 2.72
N GLU A 71 -3.62 -5.99 3.01
CA GLU A 71 -3.63 -5.39 4.35
C GLU A 71 -4.28 -4.01 4.28
N ASN A 72 -4.83 -3.56 5.42
CA ASN A 72 -5.38 -2.21 5.55
C ASN A 72 -4.66 -1.49 6.69
N LEU A 73 -4.18 -0.26 6.47
CA LEU A 73 -3.47 0.52 7.48
C LEU A 73 -4.40 1.20 8.48
N GLY A 74 -5.70 1.26 8.19
CA GLY A 74 -6.71 1.84 9.08
C GLY A 74 -6.55 3.34 9.30
N PHE A 75 -5.95 4.06 8.35
CA PHE A 75 -5.88 5.51 8.41
C PHE A 75 -7.28 6.10 8.30
N LYS A 76 -7.46 7.29 8.85
CA LYS A 76 -8.76 7.96 8.86
C LYS A 76 -9.10 8.47 7.46
N ASP A 77 -10.17 7.92 6.88
CA ASP A 77 -10.68 8.29 5.56
C ASP A 77 -10.95 9.80 5.47
N GLY A 78 -10.52 10.44 4.39
CA GLY A 78 -10.59 11.88 4.17
C GLY A 78 -9.61 12.73 5.00
N PHE A 79 -9.08 12.20 6.10
CA PHE A 79 -8.32 12.98 7.09
C PHE A 79 -6.90 12.50 7.35
N PHE A 80 -6.44 11.40 6.75
CA PHE A 80 -5.03 11.03 6.85
C PHE A 80 -4.15 12.09 6.20
N LYS A 81 -2.87 12.12 6.58
CA LYS A 81 -1.92 13.16 6.18
C LYS A 81 -0.65 12.56 5.60
N ASN A 82 0.05 13.35 4.81
CA ASN A 82 1.44 13.07 4.48
C ASN A 82 2.33 13.71 5.56
N ASP A 83 2.46 13.04 6.69
CA ASP A 83 3.26 13.45 7.84
C ASP A 83 4.06 12.25 8.39
N GLU A 84 4.99 12.52 9.30
CA GLU A 84 5.91 11.52 9.83
C GLU A 84 5.18 10.27 10.39
N PRO A 85 4.12 10.36 11.22
CA PRO A 85 3.45 9.18 11.72
C PRO A 85 2.91 8.26 10.62
N HIS A 86 2.25 8.82 9.59
CA HIS A 86 1.71 8.04 8.48
C HIS A 86 2.83 7.49 7.58
N GLN A 87 3.88 8.29 7.32
CA GLN A 87 5.05 7.85 6.56
C GLN A 87 5.73 6.65 7.22
N ILE A 88 5.91 6.66 8.54
CA ILE A 88 6.53 5.55 9.27
C ILE A 88 5.74 4.25 9.11
N GLU A 89 4.40 4.29 9.15
CA GLU A 89 3.59 3.08 8.92
C GLU A 89 3.77 2.54 7.51
N VAL A 90 3.79 3.41 6.50
CA VAL A 90 4.04 3.00 5.10
C VAL A 90 5.47 2.46 4.93
N ILE A 91 6.47 3.11 5.52
CA ILE A 91 7.87 2.65 5.49
C ILE A 91 8.01 1.24 6.08
N LYS A 92 7.32 0.94 7.18
CA LYS A 92 7.30 -0.41 7.76
C LYS A 92 6.82 -1.46 6.76
N ILE A 93 5.75 -1.16 6.03
CA ILE A 93 5.21 -2.04 5.00
C ILE A 93 6.20 -2.23 3.85
N ILE A 94 6.76 -1.16 3.32
CA ILE A 94 7.76 -1.22 2.23
C ILE A 94 8.97 -2.07 2.65
N ARG A 95 9.50 -1.86 3.84
CA ARG A 95 10.64 -2.61 4.37
C ARG A 95 10.31 -4.08 4.68
N LYS A 96 9.08 -4.35 5.13
CA LYS A 96 8.60 -5.71 5.40
C LYS A 96 8.54 -6.55 4.13
N TYR A 97 8.02 -5.96 3.04
CA TYR A 97 7.76 -6.70 1.80
C TYR A 97 8.79 -6.46 0.70
N LYS A 98 9.66 -5.45 0.83
CA LYS A 98 10.74 -5.13 -0.11
C LYS A 98 10.31 -5.24 -1.58
N PRO A 99 9.27 -4.48 -2.01
CA PRO A 99 8.73 -4.59 -3.36
C PRO A 99 9.74 -4.10 -4.40
N LYS A 100 9.74 -4.73 -5.58
CA LYS A 100 10.50 -4.26 -6.75
C LYS A 100 9.79 -3.09 -7.44
N ILE A 101 8.44 -3.10 -7.42
CA ILE A 101 7.59 -2.08 -8.02
C ILE A 101 6.54 -1.67 -6.99
N VAL A 102 6.36 -0.37 -6.81
CA VAL A 102 5.28 0.22 -6.02
C VAL A 102 4.32 0.95 -6.95
N LEU A 103 3.04 0.63 -6.84
CA LEU A 103 1.94 1.33 -7.52
C LEU A 103 1.15 2.13 -6.48
N CYS A 104 0.65 3.28 -6.86
CA CYS A 104 -0.22 4.11 -6.02
C CYS A 104 -1.21 4.91 -6.87
N ASN A 105 -2.13 5.62 -6.21
CA ASN A 105 -3.06 6.53 -6.87
C ASN A 105 -2.33 7.59 -7.71
N ALA A 106 -3.05 8.23 -8.62
CA ALA A 106 -2.53 9.34 -9.41
C ALA A 106 -2.20 10.55 -8.53
N LYS A 107 -1.14 11.28 -8.92
CA LYS A 107 -0.73 12.52 -8.22
C LYS A 107 -1.68 13.70 -8.50
N ASP A 108 -2.50 13.59 -9.53
CA ASP A 108 -3.51 14.59 -9.90
C ASP A 108 -4.84 13.87 -10.09
N ASP A 109 -5.80 14.18 -9.23
CA ASP A 109 -7.11 13.56 -9.19
C ASP A 109 -8.11 14.49 -8.50
N ARG A 110 -9.39 14.37 -8.85
CA ARG A 110 -10.47 15.12 -8.22
C ARG A 110 -10.72 14.70 -6.76
N HIS A 111 -10.42 13.45 -6.40
CA HIS A 111 -10.60 12.96 -5.04
C HIS A 111 -9.39 13.36 -4.19
N ILE A 112 -9.64 14.13 -3.13
CA ILE A 112 -8.56 14.73 -2.30
C ILE A 112 -7.59 13.70 -1.68
N ASP A 113 -8.05 12.48 -1.43
CA ASP A 113 -7.21 11.43 -0.82
C ASP A 113 -6.26 10.78 -1.81
N HIS A 114 -6.59 10.76 -3.10
CA HIS A 114 -5.74 10.13 -4.11
C HIS A 114 -4.38 10.83 -4.24
N PRO A 115 -4.31 12.15 -4.54
CA PRO A 115 -3.02 12.84 -4.59
C PRO A 115 -2.31 12.88 -3.24
N LYS A 116 -3.06 12.95 -2.13
CA LYS A 116 -2.49 12.88 -0.78
C LYS A 116 -1.81 11.53 -0.53
N GLY A 117 -2.49 10.43 -0.88
CA GLY A 117 -1.95 9.07 -0.80
C GLY A 117 -0.74 8.89 -1.71
N ALA A 118 -0.83 9.36 -2.97
CA ALA A 118 0.29 9.28 -3.91
C ALA A 118 1.57 9.98 -3.38
N ASN A 119 1.42 11.17 -2.80
CA ASN A 119 2.54 11.90 -2.22
C ASN A 119 3.09 11.18 -0.98
N LEU A 120 2.21 10.72 -0.08
CA LEU A 120 2.60 9.93 1.10
C LEU A 120 3.43 8.70 0.71
N ILE A 121 2.97 7.92 -0.27
CA ILE A 121 3.66 6.72 -0.73
C ILE A 121 4.99 7.07 -1.40
N SER A 122 5.03 8.11 -2.24
CA SER A 122 6.26 8.56 -2.90
C SER A 122 7.33 8.96 -1.89
N ASP A 123 6.97 9.76 -0.87
CA ASP A 123 7.88 10.19 0.19
C ASP A 123 8.34 9.00 1.04
N ALA A 124 7.44 8.09 1.39
CA ALA A 124 7.75 6.89 2.15
C ALA A 124 8.69 5.95 1.38
N CYS A 125 8.55 5.82 0.05
CA CYS A 125 9.48 5.05 -0.77
C CYS A 125 10.90 5.61 -0.66
N PHE A 126 11.07 6.92 -0.80
CA PHE A 126 12.37 7.56 -0.63
C PHE A 126 12.93 7.35 0.80
N LEU A 127 12.12 7.67 1.81
CA LEU A 127 12.54 7.56 3.22
C LEU A 127 12.84 6.12 3.63
N SER A 128 12.19 5.13 3.03
CA SER A 128 12.44 3.72 3.33
C SER A 128 13.87 3.28 2.99
N GLY A 129 14.54 3.97 2.06
CA GLY A 129 15.94 3.78 1.70
C GLY A 129 16.94 4.35 2.71
N LEU A 130 16.51 5.23 3.61
CA LEU A 130 17.42 5.92 4.53
C LEU A 130 17.69 5.09 5.78
N LYS A 131 18.94 4.69 6.02
CA LYS A 131 19.37 3.87 7.18
C LYS A 131 19.07 4.53 8.53
N LYS A 132 19.09 5.88 8.59
CA LYS A 132 18.83 6.64 9.82
C LYS A 132 17.36 6.75 10.20
N VAL A 133 16.44 6.43 9.28
CA VAL A 133 15.01 6.28 9.60
C VAL A 133 14.81 4.91 10.25
N ILE A 134 14.66 4.90 11.57
CA ILE A 134 14.53 3.66 12.36
C ILE A 134 13.07 3.23 12.38
N THR A 135 12.80 1.99 11.99
CA THR A 135 11.46 1.38 12.07
C THR A 135 11.53 0.01 12.73
N ASN A 136 10.54 -0.27 13.59
CA ASN A 136 10.36 -1.55 14.25
C ASN A 136 9.05 -2.21 13.77
N TYR A 137 9.11 -3.51 13.50
CA TYR A 137 7.94 -4.33 13.20
C TYR A 137 8.03 -5.59 14.06
N ASN A 138 7.01 -5.83 14.91
CA ASN A 138 6.97 -6.95 15.86
C ASN A 138 8.27 -7.09 16.68
N ASN A 139 8.76 -5.98 17.26
CA ASN A 139 10.01 -5.88 18.03
C ASN A 139 11.29 -6.22 17.26
N CYS A 140 11.24 -6.36 15.94
CA CYS A 140 12.40 -6.50 15.08
C CYS A 140 12.68 -5.20 14.34
N LEU A 141 13.96 -4.80 14.30
CA LEU A 141 14.38 -3.68 13.45
C LEU A 141 14.20 -4.06 11.97
N LEU A 142 13.52 -3.22 11.21
CA LEU A 142 13.43 -3.34 9.78
C LEU A 142 14.49 -2.45 9.14
N TYR A 143 15.36 -3.06 8.36
CA TYR A 143 16.38 -2.37 7.58
C TYR A 143 16.01 -2.32 6.11
N THR A 144 16.56 -1.34 5.41
CA THR A 144 16.56 -1.36 3.94
C THR A 144 17.51 -2.45 3.46
N SER A 145 17.21 -3.15 2.39
CA SER A 145 18.21 -3.86 1.62
C SER A 145 19.04 -2.81 0.90
N ASP A 146 20.34 -2.76 1.15
CA ASP A 146 21.36 -1.96 0.45
C ASP A 146 20.86 -0.99 -0.62
N ALA A 147 20.13 0.05 -0.22
CA ALA A 147 20.00 1.22 -1.06
C ALA A 147 21.35 1.94 -0.98
N ALA A 148 22.00 2.10 -2.12
CA ALA A 148 23.25 2.76 -2.25
C ALA A 148 23.23 4.10 -1.50
N ASP A 149 24.26 4.32 -0.67
CA ASP A 149 24.60 5.63 -0.18
C ASP A 149 25.07 6.47 -1.38
N GLU A 150 24.19 7.30 -1.95
CA GLU A 150 24.55 8.43 -2.81
C GLU A 150 23.94 9.71 -2.26
#